data_1d3de7dc5a93329c800876d372ff4b58
#
_entry.id   1d3de7dc5a93329c800876d372ff4b58
#
_cell.length_a   1.000
_cell.length_b   1.000
_cell.length_c   1.000
_cell.angle_alpha   90.00
_cell.angle_beta   90.00
_cell.angle_gamma   90.00
#
_symmetry.space_group_name_H-M   'P 1'
#
loop_
_entity.id
_entity.type
_entity.pdbx_description
1 polymer ?
#
loop_
_entity_poly.entity_id
_entity_poly.type
_entity_poly.pdbx_seq_one_letter_code
_entity_poly.pdbx_strand_id
1 'polypeptide(L)'
;MSGVSVLQHFETYQKARVSFVQAVAEAATRPQNIEVMQNAGVMQLLRPLLLDNVPSIQQSAALALGRLANYSDDLAEAVVGNEILPQF
;
A
#
# COMPACT_ATOMS: atom_id res chain seq x y z
N MET A 1 5.68 -16.43 -29.57
CA MET A 1 4.72 -15.41 -29.06
C MET A 1 4.93 -14.11 -29.83
N SER A 2 3.90 -13.50 -30.32
CA SER A 2 3.99 -12.25 -31.04
C SER A 2 4.25 -11.08 -30.09
N GLY A 3 4.83 -9.98 -30.59
CA GLY A 3 5.01 -8.78 -29.80
C GLY A 3 3.71 -8.21 -29.26
N VAL A 4 2.62 -8.37 -30.02
CA VAL A 4 1.30 -7.91 -29.58
C VAL A 4 0.85 -8.65 -28.31
N SER A 5 1.05 -9.96 -28.24
CA SER A 5 0.71 -10.72 -27.04
C SER A 5 1.52 -10.28 -25.84
N VAL A 6 2.80 -10.00 -26.02
CA VAL A 6 3.65 -9.52 -24.93
C VAL A 6 3.16 -8.18 -24.43
N LEU A 7 2.81 -7.26 -25.33
CA LEU A 7 2.30 -5.95 -24.95
C LEU A 7 0.96 -6.05 -24.21
N GLN A 8 0.09 -6.96 -24.63
CA GLN A 8 -1.18 -7.18 -23.95
C GLN A 8 -0.99 -7.65 -22.52
N HIS A 9 -0.05 -8.57 -22.31
CA HIS A 9 0.26 -9.05 -20.95
C HIS A 9 0.85 -7.92 -20.10
N PHE A 10 1.71 -7.11 -20.68
CA PHE A 10 2.29 -5.96 -19.99
C PHE A 10 1.20 -4.97 -19.58
N GLU A 11 0.28 -4.65 -20.49
CA GLU A 11 -0.81 -3.73 -20.19
C GLU A 11 -1.73 -4.28 -19.11
N THR A 12 -2.03 -5.57 -19.16
CA THR A 12 -2.84 -6.23 -18.15
C THR A 12 -2.18 -6.13 -16.77
N TYR A 13 -0.88 -6.37 -16.71
CA TYR A 13 -0.12 -6.25 -15.47
C TYR A 13 -0.13 -4.81 -14.96
N GLN A 14 0.04 -3.84 -15.84
CA GLN A 14 0.01 -2.43 -15.46
C GLN A 14 -1.36 -2.04 -14.90
N LYS A 15 -2.44 -2.46 -15.56
CA LYS A 15 -3.79 -2.20 -15.08
C LYS A 15 -4.04 -2.84 -13.73
N ALA A 16 -3.51 -4.04 -13.51
CA ALA A 16 -3.63 -4.72 -12.23
C ALA A 16 -2.93 -3.94 -11.12
N ARG A 17 -1.75 -3.37 -11.41
CA ARG A 17 -1.05 -2.54 -10.42
C ARG A 17 -1.84 -1.28 -10.08
N VAL A 18 -2.39 -0.61 -11.10
CA VAL A 18 -3.22 0.59 -10.88
C VAL A 18 -4.43 0.23 -10.01
N SER A 19 -5.13 -0.83 -10.36
CA SER A 19 -6.31 -1.26 -9.62
C SER A 19 -5.96 -1.62 -8.18
N PHE A 20 -4.84 -2.31 -7.98
CA PHE A 20 -4.38 -2.72 -6.66
C PHE A 20 -4.11 -1.52 -5.76
N VAL A 21 -3.30 -0.55 -6.25
CA VAL A 21 -2.93 0.59 -5.41
C VAL A 21 -4.12 1.48 -5.11
N GLN A 22 -5.04 1.63 -6.06
CA GLN A 22 -6.24 2.42 -5.84
C GLN A 22 -7.14 1.76 -4.81
N ALA A 23 -7.33 0.46 -4.91
CA ALA A 23 -8.15 -0.28 -3.95
C ALA A 23 -7.56 -0.20 -2.55
N VAL A 24 -6.25 -0.36 -2.42
CA VAL A 24 -5.58 -0.28 -1.12
C VAL A 24 -5.68 1.12 -0.54
N ALA A 25 -5.42 2.15 -1.34
CA ALA A 25 -5.50 3.53 -0.88
C ALA A 25 -6.90 3.87 -0.38
N GLU A 26 -7.93 3.41 -1.07
CA GLU A 26 -9.31 3.63 -0.67
C GLU A 26 -9.66 2.82 0.59
N ALA A 27 -9.27 1.56 0.65
CA ALA A 27 -9.53 0.71 1.80
C ALA A 27 -8.80 1.21 3.05
N ALA A 28 -7.67 1.86 2.88
CA ALA A 28 -6.86 2.37 4.00
C ALA A 28 -7.49 3.56 4.71
N THR A 29 -8.68 3.98 4.30
CA THR A 29 -9.44 5.01 5.04
C THR A 29 -10.20 4.43 6.23
N ARG A 30 -10.28 3.11 6.34
CA ARG A 30 -11.03 2.43 7.40
C ARG A 30 -10.09 1.61 8.27
N PRO A 31 -10.06 1.85 9.59
CA PRO A 31 -9.12 1.18 10.49
C PRO A 31 -9.18 -0.34 10.44
N GLN A 32 -10.36 -0.93 10.34
CA GLN A 32 -10.48 -2.38 10.31
C GLN A 32 -9.84 -2.98 9.05
N ASN A 33 -9.86 -2.25 7.94
CA ASN A 33 -9.20 -2.69 6.72
C ASN A 33 -7.69 -2.57 6.83
N ILE A 34 -7.21 -1.53 7.49
CA ILE A 34 -5.78 -1.30 7.66
C ILE A 34 -5.14 -2.46 8.41
N GLU A 35 -5.75 -2.89 9.50
CA GLU A 35 -5.23 -4.00 10.28
C GLU A 35 -5.13 -5.28 9.45
N VAL A 36 -6.19 -5.58 8.68
CA VAL A 36 -6.21 -6.76 7.81
C VAL A 36 -5.10 -6.68 6.77
N MET A 37 -4.94 -5.50 6.16
CA MET A 37 -3.93 -5.31 5.11
C MET A 37 -2.51 -5.41 5.67
N GLN A 38 -2.26 -4.87 6.86
CA GLN A 38 -0.94 -4.99 7.48
C GLN A 38 -0.60 -6.44 7.80
N ASN A 39 -1.57 -7.19 8.32
CA ASN A 39 -1.36 -8.59 8.63
C ASN A 39 -1.13 -9.44 7.37
N ALA A 40 -1.68 -9.02 6.25
CA ALA A 40 -1.48 -9.69 4.96
C ALA A 40 -0.18 -9.30 4.28
N GLY A 41 0.57 -8.33 4.81
CA GLY A 41 1.83 -7.92 4.23
C GLY A 41 1.70 -6.96 3.06
N VAL A 42 0.62 -6.22 2.98
CA VAL A 42 0.35 -5.32 1.86
C VAL A 42 1.41 -4.24 1.74
N MET A 43 1.95 -3.75 2.86
CA MET A 43 2.99 -2.72 2.82
C MET A 43 4.22 -3.16 2.04
N GLN A 44 4.59 -4.44 2.15
CA GLN A 44 5.72 -4.98 1.40
C GLN A 44 5.46 -5.01 -0.11
N LEU A 45 4.21 -5.15 -0.50
CA LEU A 45 3.83 -5.11 -1.90
C LEU A 45 3.77 -3.68 -2.45
N LEU A 46 3.46 -2.71 -1.59
CA LEU A 46 3.37 -1.32 -1.99
C LEU A 46 4.74 -0.66 -2.18
N ARG A 47 5.74 -1.07 -1.39
CA ARG A 47 7.05 -0.42 -1.44
C ARG A 47 7.68 -0.40 -2.83
N PRO A 48 7.72 -1.53 -3.56
CA PRO A 48 8.27 -1.50 -4.91
C PRO A 48 7.49 -0.57 -5.85
N LEU A 49 6.20 -0.36 -5.60
CA LEU A 49 5.37 0.46 -6.45
C LEU A 49 5.65 1.96 -6.28
N LEU A 50 6.37 2.35 -5.24
CA LEU A 50 6.85 3.73 -5.10
C LEU A 50 7.86 4.07 -6.20
N LEU A 51 8.49 3.07 -6.80
CA LEU A 51 9.46 3.25 -7.87
C LEU A 51 8.89 2.86 -9.23
N ASP A 52 7.58 2.72 -9.32
CA ASP A 52 6.92 2.33 -10.56
C ASP A 52 7.12 3.40 -11.63
N ASN A 53 7.14 2.98 -12.90
CA ASN A 53 7.29 3.89 -14.02
C ASN A 53 6.05 4.75 -14.27
N VAL A 54 4.90 4.34 -13.73
CA VAL A 54 3.65 5.05 -13.94
C VAL A 54 3.41 6.01 -12.78
N PRO A 55 3.37 7.33 -13.03
CA PRO A 55 3.22 8.30 -11.93
C PRO A 55 1.98 8.10 -11.08
N SER A 56 0.85 7.71 -11.67
CA SER A 56 -0.37 7.48 -10.90
C SER A 56 -0.22 6.32 -9.93
N ILE A 57 0.55 5.29 -10.31
CA ILE A 57 0.83 4.16 -9.42
C ILE A 57 1.72 4.61 -8.26
N GLN A 58 2.77 5.39 -8.57
CA GLN A 58 3.65 5.93 -7.54
C GLN A 58 2.87 6.76 -6.53
N GLN A 59 2.02 7.65 -7.00
CA GLN A 59 1.24 8.54 -6.13
C GLN A 59 0.26 7.76 -5.26
N SER A 60 -0.45 6.80 -5.86
CA SER A 60 -1.40 5.99 -5.10
C SER A 60 -0.71 5.10 -4.09
N ALA A 61 0.44 4.54 -4.43
CA ALA A 61 1.22 3.74 -3.50
C ALA A 61 1.72 4.59 -2.33
N ALA A 62 2.20 5.79 -2.60
CA ALA A 62 2.64 6.70 -1.56
C ALA A 62 1.49 7.09 -0.63
N LEU A 63 0.33 7.36 -1.21
CA LEU A 63 -0.86 7.70 -0.42
C LEU A 63 -1.28 6.53 0.46
N ALA A 64 -1.32 5.32 -0.09
CA ALA A 64 -1.69 4.14 0.67
C ALA A 64 -0.70 3.87 1.80
N LEU A 65 0.60 3.95 1.51
CA LEU A 65 1.62 3.75 2.54
C LEU A 65 1.54 4.81 3.63
N GLY A 66 1.28 6.06 3.25
CA GLY A 66 1.11 7.14 4.21
C GLY A 66 -0.06 6.88 5.16
N ARG A 67 -1.18 6.43 4.62
CA ARG A 67 -2.35 6.11 5.44
C ARG A 67 -2.09 4.94 6.38
N LEU A 68 -1.41 3.90 5.88
CA LEU A 68 -1.07 2.74 6.69
C LEU A 68 -0.07 3.10 7.79
N ALA A 69 0.92 3.92 7.46
CA ALA A 69 1.92 4.37 8.44
C ALA A 69 1.30 5.24 9.51
N ASN A 70 0.39 6.16 9.13
CA ASN A 70 -0.28 7.01 10.10
C ASN A 70 -1.09 6.20 11.10
N TYR A 71 -1.78 5.17 10.62
CA TYR A 71 -2.52 4.30 11.50
C TYR A 71 -1.60 3.56 12.47
N SER A 72 -0.46 3.08 11.97
CA SER A 72 0.53 2.39 12.81
C SER A 72 1.10 3.32 13.87
N ASP A 73 1.36 4.58 13.51
CA ASP A 73 1.87 5.56 14.46
C ASP A 73 0.84 5.85 15.55
N ASP A 74 -0.42 6.03 15.15
CA ASP A 74 -1.50 6.27 16.11
C ASP A 74 -1.63 5.08 17.07
N LEU A 75 -1.54 3.87 16.56
CA LEU A 75 -1.61 2.68 17.37
C LEU A 75 -0.41 2.59 18.32
N ALA A 76 0.78 2.89 17.83
CA ALA A 76 1.99 2.87 18.64
C ALA A 76 1.90 3.90 19.76
N GLU A 77 1.40 5.10 19.48
CA GLU A 77 1.22 6.12 20.50
C GLU A 77 0.23 5.68 21.57
N ALA A 78 -0.87 5.04 21.16
CA ALA A 78 -1.86 4.55 22.09
C ALA A 78 -1.26 3.50 23.03
N VAL A 79 -0.46 2.59 22.49
CA VAL A 79 0.20 1.56 23.28
C VAL A 79 1.20 2.18 24.26
N VAL A 80 2.03 3.09 23.77
CA VAL A 80 3.02 3.77 24.60
C VAL A 80 2.34 4.59 25.69
N GLY A 81 1.28 5.30 25.33
CA GLY A 81 0.52 6.09 26.29
C GLY A 81 -0.09 5.25 27.42
N ASN A 82 -0.51 4.03 27.10
CA ASN A 82 -1.13 3.14 28.09
C ASN A 82 -0.11 2.38 28.93
N GLU A 83 1.02 2.00 28.34
CA GLU A 83 1.98 1.12 28.99
C GLU A 83 3.27 1.83 29.40
N ILE A 84 3.48 3.02 28.91
CA ILE A 84 4.67 3.81 29.20
C ILE A 84 5.92 3.00 28.88
N LEU A 85 6.02 2.52 27.67
CA LEU A 85 7.17 1.75 27.22
C LEU A 85 8.12 2.60 26.41
N PRO A 86 9.27 2.97 26.95
CA PRO A 86 10.26 3.76 26.21
C PRO A 86 11.03 2.88 25.24
N GLN A 87 10.40 2.60 24.13
CA GLN A 87 10.96 1.65 23.18
C GLN A 87 12.11 2.16 22.35
N PHE A 88 12.33 3.43 22.35
CA PHE A 88 13.26 4.03 21.40
C PHE A 88 14.40 4.75 22.07
#